data_a087d01acba89a7ac303c9790b9699e4
#
_entry.id   a087d01acba89a7ac303c9790b9699e4
#
_cell.length_a   1.000
_cell.length_b   1.000
_cell.length_c   1.000
_cell.angle_alpha   90.00
_cell.angle_beta   90.00
_cell.angle_gamma   90.00
#
_symmetry.space_group_name_H-M   'P 1'
#
loop_
_entity.id
_entity.type
_entity.pdbx_description
1 polymer ?
#
loop_
_entity_poly.entity_id
_entity_poly.type
_entity_poly.pdbx_seq_one_letter_code
_entity_poly.pdbx_strand_id
1 'polypeptide(L)'
;MHIDLPEKRYYRIGEVSKAFGVNASLIRFWEKEFEIIQPKKNAKGNRMFTVADIANFKLIYNLVKERGFTLEGAKKKLQKNPTELVNHQEIITRLEAVKAELVQLKNQL
;
A
#
# COMPACT_ATOMS: atom_id res chain seq x y z
N MET A 1 4.83 1.36 11.29
CA MET A 1 5.99 1.81 10.53
C MET A 1 5.87 3.27 10.14
N HIS A 2 6.91 4.04 10.41
CA HIS A 2 6.92 5.45 10.07
C HIS A 2 7.75 5.68 8.83
N ILE A 3 7.16 6.28 7.83
CA ILE A 3 7.83 6.60 6.57
C ILE A 3 7.97 8.11 6.48
N ASP A 4 9.20 8.56 6.39
CA ASP A 4 9.49 9.99 6.31
C ASP A 4 9.71 10.36 4.84
N LEU A 5 8.65 10.86 4.22
CA LEU A 5 8.71 11.33 2.83
C LEU A 5 8.10 12.72 2.76
N PRO A 6 8.68 13.60 1.95
CA PRO A 6 8.08 14.91 1.75
C PRO A 6 6.74 14.75 1.03
N GLU A 7 5.85 15.71 1.25
CA GLU A 7 4.56 15.68 0.59
C GLU A 7 4.75 16.07 -0.87
N LYS A 8 4.49 15.11 -1.77
CA LYS A 8 4.65 15.31 -3.20
C LYS A 8 3.58 14.56 -3.94
N ARG A 9 3.38 14.92 -5.21
CA ARG A 9 2.44 14.22 -6.07
C ARG A 9 3.03 12.90 -6.55
N TYR A 10 4.33 12.89 -6.82
CA TYR A 10 5.02 11.71 -7.34
C TYR A 10 6.36 11.52 -6.65
N TYR A 11 6.75 10.27 -6.52
CA TYR A 11 8.03 9.89 -5.89
C TYR A 11 8.80 9.00 -6.85
N ARG A 12 10.12 9.15 -6.87
CA ARG A 12 10.97 8.30 -7.66
C ARG A 12 11.32 7.05 -6.86
N ILE A 13 11.71 5.99 -7.56
CA ILE A 13 12.01 4.72 -6.91
C ILE A 13 13.09 4.85 -5.86
N GLY A 14 14.10 5.70 -6.10
CA GLY A 14 15.16 5.93 -5.13
C GLY A 14 14.65 6.53 -3.83
N GLU A 15 13.70 7.44 -3.92
CA GLU A 15 13.08 8.04 -2.74
C GLU A 15 12.29 6.99 -1.97
N VAL A 16 11.55 6.15 -2.69
CA VAL A 16 10.73 5.11 -2.07
C VAL A 16 11.61 4.08 -1.40
N SER A 17 12.62 3.58 -2.09
CA SER A 17 13.51 2.57 -1.53
C SER A 17 14.24 3.09 -0.31
N LYS A 18 14.70 4.32 -0.36
CA LYS A 18 15.39 4.91 0.78
C LYS A 18 14.45 5.09 1.96
N ALA A 19 13.24 5.54 1.72
CA ALA A 19 12.26 5.75 2.78
C ALA A 19 11.87 4.46 3.47
N PHE A 20 11.77 3.37 2.72
CA PHE A 20 11.42 2.07 3.27
C PHE A 20 12.65 1.29 3.75
N GLY A 21 13.85 1.78 3.49
CA GLY A 21 15.05 1.11 3.91
C GLY A 21 15.29 -0.20 3.18
N VAL A 22 14.92 -0.27 1.92
CA VAL A 22 15.05 -1.48 1.10
C VAL A 22 15.72 -1.13 -0.22
N ASN A 23 16.15 -2.16 -0.95
CA ASN A 23 16.76 -1.94 -2.26
C ASN A 23 15.73 -1.58 -3.30
N ALA A 24 16.15 -0.79 -4.28
CA ALA A 24 15.27 -0.44 -5.40
C ALA A 24 14.78 -1.69 -6.14
N SER A 25 15.61 -2.73 -6.18
CA SER A 25 15.22 -3.98 -6.83
C SER A 25 14.04 -4.64 -6.12
N LEU A 26 13.94 -4.50 -4.80
CA LEU A 26 12.81 -5.03 -4.06
C LEU A 26 11.55 -4.23 -4.37
N ILE A 27 11.67 -2.92 -4.52
CA ILE A 27 10.55 -2.08 -4.90
C ILE A 27 10.03 -2.49 -6.29
N ARG A 28 10.95 -2.70 -7.25
CA ARG A 28 10.58 -3.16 -8.58
C ARG A 28 9.94 -4.53 -8.56
N PHE A 29 10.44 -5.41 -7.69
CA PHE A 29 9.88 -6.74 -7.54
C PHE A 29 8.45 -6.67 -7.01
N TRP A 30 8.22 -5.86 -5.99
CA TRP A 30 6.88 -5.68 -5.43
C TRP A 30 5.94 -5.04 -6.45
N GLU A 31 6.43 -4.09 -7.23
CA GLU A 31 5.63 -3.48 -8.29
C GLU A 31 5.14 -4.54 -9.28
N LYS A 32 6.01 -5.49 -9.60
CA LYS A 32 5.68 -6.56 -10.53
C LYS A 32 4.71 -7.56 -9.92
N GLU A 33 4.90 -7.89 -8.65
CA GLU A 33 4.12 -8.94 -7.99
C GLU A 33 2.77 -8.48 -7.45
N PHE A 34 2.63 -7.22 -7.12
CA PHE A 34 1.41 -6.70 -6.51
C PHE A 34 0.66 -5.79 -7.47
N GLU A 35 -0.54 -6.20 -7.85
CA GLU A 35 -1.37 -5.43 -8.78
C GLU A 35 -1.78 -4.06 -8.26
N ILE A 36 -1.80 -3.89 -6.95
CA ILE A 36 -2.21 -2.62 -6.35
C ILE A 36 -1.16 -1.53 -6.54
N ILE A 37 0.06 -1.89 -6.93
CA ILE A 37 1.11 -0.92 -7.21
C ILE A 37 1.08 -0.63 -8.70
N GLN A 38 0.70 0.58 -9.06
CA GLN A 38 0.56 0.97 -10.45
C GLN A 38 1.18 2.35 -10.67
N PRO A 39 2.51 2.42 -10.74
CA PRO A 39 3.16 3.71 -10.94
C PRO A 39 2.93 4.21 -12.36
N LYS A 40 2.98 5.51 -12.51
CA LYS A 40 2.95 6.11 -13.83
C LYS A 40 4.39 6.22 -14.32
N LYS A 41 4.54 6.32 -15.63
CA LYS A 41 5.85 6.56 -16.22
C LYS A 41 5.86 7.92 -16.89
N ASN A 42 6.97 8.63 -16.72
CA ASN A 42 7.11 9.92 -17.40
C ASN A 42 7.58 9.69 -18.84
N ALA A 43 7.79 10.78 -19.58
CA ALA A 43 8.18 10.70 -20.98
C ALA A 43 9.50 9.96 -21.20
N LYS A 44 10.35 9.93 -20.18
CA LYS A 44 11.64 9.25 -20.25
C LYS A 44 11.55 7.79 -19.81
N GLY A 45 10.36 7.32 -19.47
CA GLY A 45 10.18 5.94 -19.02
C GLY A 45 10.50 5.70 -17.55
N ASN A 46 10.75 6.75 -16.79
CA ASN A 46 11.03 6.60 -15.36
C ASN A 46 9.75 6.40 -14.56
N ARG A 47 9.82 5.51 -13.57
CA ARG A 47 8.68 5.25 -12.70
C ARG A 47 8.39 6.45 -11.81
N MET A 48 7.11 6.75 -11.70
CA MET A 48 6.64 7.82 -10.82
C MET A 48 5.55 7.24 -9.93
N PHE A 49 5.90 7.03 -8.68
CA PHE A 49 4.99 6.42 -7.71
C PHE A 49 4.09 7.48 -7.09
N THR A 50 2.81 7.18 -6.99
CA THR A 50 1.83 8.11 -6.44
C THR A 50 1.72 7.93 -4.93
N VAL A 51 0.99 8.84 -4.29
CA VAL A 51 0.71 8.72 -2.86
C VAL A 51 -0.02 7.41 -2.57
N ALA A 52 -0.93 7.00 -3.46
CA ALA A 52 -1.64 5.73 -3.32
C ALA A 52 -0.67 4.56 -3.36
N ASP A 53 0.32 4.61 -4.25
CA ASP A 53 1.34 3.57 -4.32
C ASP A 53 2.15 3.50 -3.03
N ILE A 54 2.49 4.65 -2.47
CA ILE A 54 3.22 4.69 -1.19
C ILE A 54 2.40 4.03 -0.09
N ALA A 55 1.12 4.34 -0.02
CA ALA A 55 0.23 3.73 0.96
C ALA A 55 0.18 2.21 0.78
N ASN A 56 0.12 1.77 -0.48
CA ASN A 56 0.10 0.34 -0.78
C ASN A 56 1.42 -0.33 -0.44
N PHE A 57 2.54 0.34 -0.66
CA PHE A 57 3.84 -0.19 -0.23
C PHE A 57 3.91 -0.35 1.29
N LYS A 58 3.29 0.56 2.03
CA LYS A 58 3.24 0.42 3.49
C LYS A 58 2.49 -0.84 3.89
N LEU A 59 1.40 -1.15 3.18
CA LEU A 59 0.64 -2.38 3.44
C LEU A 59 1.48 -3.61 3.13
N ILE A 60 2.17 -3.60 1.99
CA ILE A 60 3.02 -4.72 1.60
C ILE A 60 4.15 -4.90 2.62
N TYR A 61 4.81 -3.81 2.98
CA TYR A 61 5.90 -3.85 3.95
C TYR A 61 5.41 -4.41 5.28
N ASN A 62 4.25 -3.94 5.74
CA ASN A 62 3.68 -4.43 6.98
C ASN A 62 3.41 -5.94 6.92
N LEU A 63 2.80 -6.40 5.84
CA LEU A 63 2.48 -7.82 5.73
C LEU A 63 3.72 -8.68 5.59
N VAL A 64 4.64 -8.29 4.73
CA VAL A 64 5.79 -9.14 4.40
C VAL A 64 6.92 -9.00 5.41
N LYS A 65 7.27 -7.78 5.77
CA LYS A 65 8.44 -7.52 6.61
C LYS A 65 8.12 -7.49 8.10
N GLU A 66 6.97 -6.97 8.46
CA GLU A 66 6.63 -6.84 9.88
C GLU A 66 5.80 -7.99 10.41
N ARG A 67 4.90 -8.51 9.60
CA ARG A 67 4.02 -9.61 10.03
C ARG A 67 4.45 -10.98 9.51
N GLY A 68 5.47 -11.01 8.66
CA GLY A 68 6.02 -12.26 8.19
C GLY A 68 5.18 -13.07 7.22
N PHE A 69 4.24 -12.43 6.52
CA PHE A 69 3.45 -13.12 5.52
C PHE A 69 4.35 -13.59 4.38
N THR A 70 3.99 -14.74 3.80
CA THR A 70 4.65 -15.15 2.56
C THR A 70 4.19 -14.23 1.44
N LEU A 71 4.94 -14.22 0.35
CA LEU A 71 4.57 -13.42 -0.81
C LEU A 71 3.17 -13.80 -1.29
N GLU A 72 2.90 -15.11 -1.39
CA GLU A 72 1.59 -15.59 -1.81
C GLU A 72 0.48 -15.17 -0.87
N GLY A 73 0.74 -15.26 0.43
CA GLY A 73 -0.23 -14.84 1.44
C GLY A 73 -0.50 -13.35 1.37
N ALA A 74 0.54 -12.56 1.18
CA ALA A 74 0.41 -11.13 1.05
C ALA A 74 -0.34 -10.75 -0.23
N LYS A 75 -0.04 -11.44 -1.33
CA LYS A 75 -0.73 -11.21 -2.60
C LYS A 75 -2.22 -11.51 -2.48
N LYS A 76 -2.56 -12.60 -1.82
CA LYS A 76 -3.95 -12.96 -1.59
C LYS A 76 -4.65 -11.92 -0.75
N LYS A 77 -3.98 -11.46 0.28
CA LYS A 77 -4.53 -10.46 1.19
C LYS A 77 -4.81 -9.15 0.48
N LEU A 78 -3.96 -8.78 -0.47
CA LEU A 78 -4.03 -7.50 -1.18
C LEU A 78 -4.55 -7.64 -2.61
N GLN A 79 -5.08 -8.80 -2.95
CA GLN A 79 -5.56 -9.04 -4.29
C GLN A 79 -6.73 -8.13 -4.63
N LYS A 80 -6.65 -7.53 -5.81
CA LYS A 80 -7.72 -6.69 -6.31
C LYS A 80 -8.78 -7.60 -6.91
N ASN A 81 -9.94 -7.61 -6.29
CA ASN A 81 -11.08 -8.38 -6.72
C ASN A 81 -12.28 -7.45 -6.65
N PRO A 82 -13.07 -7.32 -7.71
CA PRO A 82 -14.21 -6.40 -7.67
C PRO A 82 -15.14 -6.62 -6.49
N THR A 83 -15.39 -7.86 -6.14
CA THR A 83 -16.23 -8.19 -5.00
C THR A 83 -15.54 -7.78 -3.71
N GLU A 84 -14.26 -8.05 -3.61
CA GLU A 84 -13.49 -7.67 -2.45
C GLU A 84 -13.28 -6.18 -2.39
N LEU A 85 -13.23 -5.52 -3.53
CA LEU A 85 -13.12 -4.07 -3.56
C LEU A 85 -14.37 -3.41 -3.03
N VAL A 86 -15.52 -3.97 -3.34
CA VAL A 86 -16.78 -3.48 -2.81
C VAL A 86 -16.83 -3.77 -1.32
N ASN A 87 -16.48 -4.98 -0.94
CA ASN A 87 -16.40 -5.37 0.46
C ASN A 87 -15.30 -4.61 1.18
N HIS A 88 -14.23 -4.36 0.48
CA HIS A 88 -13.08 -3.69 1.04
C HIS A 88 -13.34 -2.21 1.21
N GLN A 89 -14.14 -1.64 0.34
CA GLN A 89 -14.53 -0.26 0.47
C GLN A 89 -15.65 -0.11 1.47
N GLU A 90 -16.47 -1.10 1.59
CA GLU A 90 -17.41 -1.21 2.65
C GLU A 90 -16.66 -1.43 3.93
N ILE A 91 -15.60 -2.16 3.89
CA ILE A 91 -14.78 -2.43 5.03
C ILE A 91 -13.84 -1.30 5.35
N ILE A 92 -13.50 -0.49 4.42
CA ILE A 92 -12.66 0.66 4.70
C ILE A 92 -13.49 1.85 5.07
N THR A 93 -14.57 2.00 4.44
CA THR A 93 -15.63 2.91 4.85
C THR A 93 -16.19 2.41 6.16
N ARG A 94 -16.21 1.12 6.37
CA ARG A 94 -16.59 0.54 7.61
C ARG A 94 -15.45 0.48 8.56
N LEU A 95 -14.25 0.51 8.13
CA LEU A 95 -13.12 0.54 9.01
C LEU A 95 -12.83 1.93 9.42
N GLU A 96 -13.24 2.84 8.70
CA GLU A 96 -13.23 4.21 9.10
C GLU A 96 -14.53 4.49 9.78
N ALA A 97 -15.59 3.88 9.32
CA ALA A 97 -16.83 3.83 10.03
C ALA A 97 -16.76 2.83 11.17
N VAL A 98 -15.94 1.85 11.13
CA VAL A 98 -15.72 0.94 12.23
C VAL A 98 -14.61 1.42 13.09
N LYS A 99 -13.81 2.21 12.65
CA LYS A 99 -12.87 2.90 13.42
C LYS A 99 -13.61 4.05 14.01
N ALA A 100 -14.43 4.67 13.24
CA ALA A 100 -15.36 5.63 13.73
C ALA A 100 -16.46 4.89 14.46
N GLU A 101 -16.79 3.69 14.12
CA GLU A 101 -17.71 2.89 14.80
C GLU A 101 -17.08 2.06 15.80
N LEU A 102 -15.87 1.77 15.71
CA LEU A 102 -15.17 1.13 16.75
C LEU A 102 -14.87 2.14 17.74
N VAL A 103 -14.74 3.25 17.33
CA VAL A 103 -14.61 4.39 18.11
C VAL A 103 -16.01 4.69 18.52
N GLN A 104 -16.90 4.67 17.62
CA GLN A 104 -18.29 4.85 17.86
C GLN A 104 -18.90 3.58 18.32
N LEU A 105 -18.49 2.49 17.93
CA LEU A 105 -18.93 1.24 18.37
C LEU A 105 -18.38 0.98 19.67
N LYS A 106 -17.28 1.37 19.92
CA LYS A 106 -16.79 1.51 21.20
C LYS A 106 -17.52 2.61 21.82
N ASN A 107 -18.02 3.50 21.06
CA ASN A 107 -18.78 4.58 21.54
C ASN A 107 -20.21 4.31 21.48
N GLN A 108 -20.66 3.71 20.47
CA GLN A 108 -22.06 3.45 20.36
C GLN A 108 -22.30 2.06 19.97
N LEU A 109 -21.34 1.37 19.92
CA LEU A 109 -21.58 0.00 20.03
C LEU A 109 -21.68 -0.16 21.43
#